data_e82d5bd9f35f0d86d1b77e5e5770e478
#
_entry.id   e82d5bd9f35f0d86d1b77e5e5770e478
#
_cell.length_a   1.000
_cell.length_b   1.000
_cell.length_c   1.000
_cell.angle_alpha   90.00
_cell.angle_beta   90.00
_cell.angle_gamma   90.00
#
_symmetry.space_group_name_H-M   'P 1'
#
loop_
_entity.id
_entity.type
_entity.pdbx_description
1 polymer ?
#
loop_
_entity_poly.entity_id
_entity_poly.type
_entity_poly.pdbx_seq_one_letter_code
_entity_poly.pdbx_strand_id
1 'polypeptide(L)'
;MKAMFHAEERFVPFEKKIWLSSPTMHGPELEYMKDAYEKNWMSTVGENINEVERLACETVGCKYAVALATGTSALHLAVKLAGVKPGEKVFCSDMTFSATVNPVVYEGGVPVFIDTEYDTWNMDPVALEKAFELYPEVRVVVMAHLYGTPGKIDELQAVCKRHGAMIIEDAAESLGASYKGQQTGTFGT
;
A
#
# COMPACT_ATOMS: atom_id res chain seq x y z
N MET A 1 -8.37 18.49 -24.21
CA MET A 1 -7.34 17.54 -23.80
C MET A 1 -6.73 16.92 -25.06
N LYS A 2 -5.56 17.36 -25.50
CA LYS A 2 -4.86 16.76 -26.65
C LYS A 2 -4.19 15.49 -26.14
N ALA A 3 -4.48 14.35 -26.76
CA ALA A 3 -3.88 13.07 -26.42
C ALA A 3 -2.35 13.19 -26.42
N MET A 4 -1.72 12.81 -25.32
CA MET A 4 -0.26 12.77 -25.17
C MET A 4 0.41 11.65 -25.98
N PHE A 5 -0.36 10.89 -26.74
CA PHE A 5 0.16 9.82 -27.59
C PHE A 5 0.22 10.31 -29.03
N HIS A 6 1.43 10.55 -29.56
CA HIS A 6 1.66 10.75 -30.96
C HIS A 6 1.48 9.41 -31.68
N ALA A 7 0.37 9.23 -32.37
CA ALA A 7 -0.01 8.01 -33.08
C ALA A 7 0.90 7.62 -34.28
N GLU A 8 2.01 8.33 -34.47
CA GLU A 8 2.90 8.13 -35.64
C GLU A 8 4.20 7.37 -35.33
N GLU A 9 4.55 7.13 -34.05
CA GLU A 9 5.69 6.30 -33.75
C GLU A 9 5.28 4.81 -33.87
N ARG A 10 5.89 4.11 -34.81
CA ARG A 10 5.70 2.66 -34.96
C ARG A 10 6.20 1.99 -33.68
N PHE A 11 5.26 1.45 -32.89
CA PHE A 11 5.60 0.61 -31.75
C PHE A 11 6.43 -0.58 -32.23
N VAL A 12 7.67 -0.67 -31.75
CA VAL A 12 8.54 -1.82 -31.96
C VAL A 12 8.46 -2.66 -30.68
N PRO A 13 7.87 -3.85 -30.75
CA PRO A 13 7.79 -4.73 -29.57
C PRO A 13 9.19 -5.08 -29.09
N PHE A 14 9.36 -5.19 -27.77
CA PHE A 14 10.61 -5.71 -27.20
C PHE A 14 10.81 -7.17 -27.63
N GLU A 15 12.04 -7.53 -27.97
CA GLU A 15 12.40 -8.91 -28.35
C GLU A 15 12.13 -9.91 -27.20
N LYS A 16 12.26 -9.45 -25.96
CA LYS A 16 12.00 -10.26 -24.77
C LYS A 16 10.90 -9.62 -23.93
N LYS A 17 10.05 -10.46 -23.34
CA LYS A 17 9.04 -10.01 -22.39
C LYS A 17 9.70 -9.33 -21.20
N ILE A 18 9.28 -8.09 -20.92
CA ILE A 18 9.61 -7.37 -19.68
C ILE A 18 8.52 -7.69 -18.65
N TRP A 19 8.91 -8.27 -17.54
CA TRP A 19 8.02 -8.55 -16.43
C TRP A 19 7.92 -7.32 -15.53
N LEU A 20 6.73 -7.03 -15.04
CA LEU A 20 6.50 -5.93 -14.12
C LEU A 20 7.29 -6.11 -12.82
N SER A 21 7.26 -7.32 -12.27
CA SER A 21 7.95 -7.68 -11.04
C SER A 21 8.32 -9.16 -11.09
N SER A 22 9.63 -9.43 -11.15
CA SER A 22 10.14 -10.80 -11.05
C SER A 22 10.80 -11.01 -9.70
N PRO A 23 10.54 -12.12 -8.99
CA PRO A 23 11.30 -12.48 -7.81
C PRO A 23 12.80 -12.58 -8.12
N THR A 24 13.62 -12.09 -7.21
CA THR A 24 15.07 -12.20 -7.29
C THR A 24 15.57 -12.99 -6.10
N MET A 25 16.36 -14.03 -6.37
CA MET A 25 17.02 -14.82 -5.33
C MET A 25 18.43 -14.29 -5.09
N HIS A 26 18.83 -14.18 -3.83
CA HIS A 26 20.12 -13.62 -3.41
C HIS A 26 21.09 -14.67 -2.90
N GLY A 27 20.64 -15.92 -2.73
CA GLY A 27 21.44 -17.09 -2.39
C GLY A 27 21.17 -17.70 -1.02
N PRO A 28 20.95 -16.95 0.07
CA PRO A 28 20.77 -17.54 1.40
C PRO A 28 19.37 -18.11 1.66
N GLU A 29 18.41 -17.94 0.77
CA GLU A 29 17.00 -18.32 0.99
C GLU A 29 16.84 -19.80 1.34
N LEU A 30 17.57 -20.68 0.63
CA LEU A 30 17.51 -22.11 0.88
C LEU A 30 18.12 -22.49 2.24
N GLU A 31 19.12 -21.74 2.72
CA GLU A 31 19.72 -21.95 4.04
C GLU A 31 18.72 -21.62 5.14
N TYR A 32 18.00 -20.49 5.03
CA TYR A 32 16.94 -20.13 5.96
C TYR A 32 15.79 -21.15 5.95
N MET A 33 15.39 -21.62 4.77
CA MET A 33 14.35 -22.64 4.66
C MET A 33 14.79 -23.95 5.29
N LYS A 34 16.04 -24.38 5.08
CA LYS A 34 16.60 -25.58 5.67
C LYS A 34 16.69 -25.47 7.20
N ASP A 35 17.19 -24.36 7.70
CA ASP A 35 17.29 -24.10 9.15
C ASP A 35 15.91 -24.16 9.82
N ALA A 36 14.91 -23.50 9.22
CA ALA A 36 13.54 -23.56 9.70
C ALA A 36 12.96 -24.97 9.71
N TYR A 37 13.26 -25.76 8.68
CA TYR A 37 12.85 -27.16 8.60
C TYR A 37 13.50 -28.01 9.68
N GLU A 38 14.82 -27.90 9.86
CA GLU A 38 15.58 -28.68 10.85
C GLU A 38 15.20 -28.34 12.29
N LYS A 39 14.82 -27.09 12.55
CA LYS A 39 14.32 -26.60 13.86
C LYS A 39 12.83 -26.76 14.06
N ASN A 40 12.13 -27.35 13.10
CA ASN A 40 10.67 -27.54 13.12
C ASN A 40 9.86 -26.22 13.22
N TRP A 41 10.36 -25.13 12.63
CA TRP A 41 9.65 -23.85 12.54
C TRP A 41 8.71 -23.85 11.34
N MET A 42 7.77 -24.76 11.34
CA MET A 42 6.87 -24.99 10.20
C MET A 42 5.49 -24.33 10.35
N SER A 43 5.35 -23.45 11.34
CA SER A 43 4.12 -22.70 11.58
C SER A 43 4.41 -21.21 11.83
N THR A 44 3.61 -20.55 12.66
CA THR A 44 3.66 -19.09 12.89
C THR A 44 4.71 -18.66 13.93
N VAL A 45 5.55 -19.57 14.42
CA VAL A 45 6.61 -19.27 15.39
C VAL A 45 7.97 -19.66 14.83
N GLY A 46 8.99 -18.90 15.16
CA GLY A 46 10.37 -19.15 14.75
C GLY A 46 11.19 -17.87 14.70
N GLU A 47 12.49 -18.00 14.83
CA GLU A 47 13.39 -16.83 14.86
C GLU A 47 13.37 -16.03 13.54
N ASN A 48 13.17 -16.70 12.40
CA ASN A 48 13.09 -16.01 11.11
C ASN A 48 11.93 -14.99 11.06
N ILE A 49 10.80 -15.30 11.69
CA ILE A 49 9.65 -14.37 11.76
C ILE A 49 9.99 -13.19 12.67
N ASN A 50 10.54 -13.47 13.86
CA ASN A 50 10.95 -12.44 14.80
C ASN A 50 11.99 -11.50 14.19
N GLU A 51 12.93 -12.04 13.42
CA GLU A 51 13.98 -11.26 12.76
C GLU A 51 13.40 -10.40 11.62
N VAL A 52 12.44 -10.90 10.83
CA VAL A 52 11.74 -10.11 9.81
C VAL A 52 11.01 -8.93 10.46
N GLU A 53 10.29 -9.15 11.56
CA GLU A 53 9.60 -8.08 12.29
C GLU A 53 10.58 -7.03 12.85
N ARG A 54 11.69 -7.49 13.44
CA ARG A 54 12.75 -6.62 13.95
C ARG A 54 13.39 -5.77 12.84
N LEU A 55 13.78 -6.42 11.73
CA LEU A 55 14.39 -5.75 10.57
C LEU A 55 13.41 -4.79 9.90
N ALA A 56 12.13 -5.15 9.82
CA ALA A 56 11.10 -4.24 9.31
C ALA A 56 11.03 -2.97 10.16
N CYS A 57 11.01 -3.09 11.49
CA CYS A 57 11.04 -1.93 12.38
C CYS A 57 12.27 -1.04 12.15
N GLU A 58 13.45 -1.64 12.03
CA GLU A 58 14.70 -0.89 11.80
C GLU A 58 14.74 -0.22 10.42
N THR A 59 14.35 -0.95 9.37
CA THR A 59 14.43 -0.46 7.99
C THR A 59 13.39 0.62 7.72
N VAL A 60 12.17 0.43 8.22
CA VAL A 60 11.06 1.35 7.98
C VAL A 60 11.06 2.50 8.98
N GLY A 61 11.61 2.28 10.18
CA GLY A 61 11.60 3.28 11.26
C GLY A 61 10.30 3.28 12.05
N CYS A 62 9.55 2.19 12.05
CA CYS A 62 8.32 2.04 12.83
C CYS A 62 8.61 1.39 14.20
N LYS A 63 7.68 1.58 15.15
CA LYS A 63 7.84 1.07 16.50
C LYS A 63 7.55 -0.43 16.62
N TYR A 64 6.61 -0.93 15.82
CA TYR A 64 6.17 -2.31 15.82
C TYR A 64 5.95 -2.79 14.39
N ALA A 65 6.22 -4.06 14.16
CA ALA A 65 5.89 -4.77 12.94
C ALA A 65 5.28 -6.13 13.30
N VAL A 66 4.37 -6.60 12.47
CA VAL A 66 3.74 -7.92 12.60
C VAL A 66 3.76 -8.59 11.24
N ALA A 67 4.43 -9.73 11.17
CA ALA A 67 4.49 -10.53 9.95
C ALA A 67 3.17 -11.29 9.73
N LEU A 68 2.59 -11.12 8.56
CA LEU A 68 1.38 -11.82 8.14
C LEU A 68 1.63 -12.59 6.84
N ALA A 69 0.78 -13.53 6.51
CA ALA A 69 0.94 -14.40 5.35
C ALA A 69 0.92 -13.65 4.00
N THR A 70 0.22 -12.52 3.93
CA THR A 70 0.08 -11.70 2.71
C THR A 70 -0.17 -10.23 3.07
N GLY A 71 0.16 -9.31 2.14
CA GLY A 71 -0.21 -7.90 2.25
C GLY A 71 -1.73 -7.69 2.32
N THR A 72 -2.51 -8.51 1.62
CA THR A 72 -3.99 -8.49 1.73
C THR A 72 -4.46 -8.74 3.17
N SER A 73 -3.84 -9.69 3.86
CA SER A 73 -4.15 -9.97 5.28
C SER A 73 -3.75 -8.80 6.17
N ALA A 74 -2.62 -8.14 5.87
CA ALA A 74 -2.15 -6.98 6.61
C ALA A 74 -3.13 -5.80 6.46
N LEU A 75 -3.53 -5.50 5.23
CA LEU A 75 -4.52 -4.46 4.95
C LEU A 75 -5.89 -4.78 5.56
N HIS A 76 -6.31 -6.06 5.55
CA HIS A 76 -7.56 -6.47 6.18
C HIS A 76 -7.52 -6.24 7.70
N LEU A 77 -6.41 -6.59 8.34
CA LEU A 77 -6.23 -6.31 9.75
C LEU A 77 -6.24 -4.80 10.04
N ALA A 78 -5.58 -3.99 9.20
CA ALA A 78 -5.57 -2.53 9.33
C ALA A 78 -6.97 -1.92 9.19
N VAL A 79 -7.75 -2.32 8.17
CA VAL A 79 -9.13 -1.87 7.97
C VAL A 79 -10.03 -2.26 9.16
N LYS A 80 -9.85 -3.48 9.67
CA LYS A 80 -10.57 -3.95 10.85
C LYS A 80 -10.21 -3.15 12.11
N LEU A 81 -8.93 -2.86 12.33
CA LEU A 81 -8.46 -2.05 13.45
C LEU A 81 -8.90 -0.58 13.33
N ALA A 82 -9.01 -0.05 12.12
CA ALA A 82 -9.60 1.26 11.86
C ALA A 82 -11.09 1.32 12.18
N GLY A 83 -11.73 0.17 12.46
CA GLY A 83 -13.11 0.09 12.94
C GLY A 83 -14.16 0.20 11.86
N VAL A 84 -13.83 -0.02 10.60
CA VAL A 84 -14.79 -0.02 9.48
C VAL A 84 -15.89 -1.04 9.73
N LYS A 85 -17.13 -0.62 9.50
CA LYS A 85 -18.33 -1.44 9.72
C LYS A 85 -19.14 -1.59 8.43
N PRO A 86 -20.01 -2.60 8.36
CA PRO A 86 -20.89 -2.79 7.21
C PRO A 86 -21.68 -1.52 6.86
N GLY A 87 -21.64 -1.15 5.58
CA GLY A 87 -22.29 0.04 5.03
C GLY A 87 -21.51 1.35 5.16
N GLU A 88 -20.43 1.40 5.94
CA GLU A 88 -19.59 2.59 6.02
C GLU A 88 -18.77 2.78 4.76
N LYS A 89 -18.68 4.03 4.30
CA LYS A 89 -17.85 4.40 3.15
C LYS A 89 -16.40 4.58 3.58
N VAL A 90 -15.49 4.12 2.70
CA VAL A 90 -14.04 4.26 2.85
C VAL A 90 -13.47 4.81 1.54
N PHE A 91 -12.68 5.87 1.61
CA PHE A 91 -11.98 6.38 0.43
C PHE A 91 -10.78 5.51 0.11
N CYS A 92 -10.65 5.13 -1.15
CA CYS A 92 -9.59 4.25 -1.64
C CYS A 92 -8.96 4.82 -2.90
N SER A 93 -7.67 4.61 -3.09
CA SER A 93 -7.03 4.83 -4.39
C SER A 93 -7.75 4.02 -5.47
N ASP A 94 -8.01 4.60 -6.64
CA ASP A 94 -8.62 3.87 -7.75
C ASP A 94 -7.57 3.14 -8.60
N MET A 95 -6.38 3.73 -8.76
CA MET A 95 -5.26 3.11 -9.43
C MET A 95 -4.35 2.41 -8.43
N THR A 96 -4.62 1.13 -8.20
CA THR A 96 -3.89 0.32 -7.23
C THR A 96 -4.11 -1.18 -7.49
N PHE A 97 -3.33 -2.02 -6.83
CA PHE A 97 -3.62 -3.45 -6.79
C PHE A 97 -4.90 -3.69 -5.97
N SER A 98 -5.74 -4.63 -6.40
CA SER A 98 -7.06 -4.87 -5.79
C SER A 98 -7.02 -5.16 -4.28
N ALA A 99 -5.89 -5.66 -3.77
CA ALA A 99 -5.71 -5.92 -2.35
C ALA A 99 -5.80 -4.67 -1.46
N THR A 100 -5.56 -3.48 -2.00
CA THR A 100 -5.75 -2.20 -1.29
C THR A 100 -7.22 -1.97 -0.92
N VAL A 101 -8.14 -2.43 -1.77
CA VAL A 101 -9.58 -2.13 -1.67
C VAL A 101 -10.39 -3.30 -1.14
N ASN A 102 -10.05 -4.55 -1.53
CA ASN A 102 -10.79 -5.75 -1.15
C ASN A 102 -11.10 -5.87 0.35
N PRO A 103 -10.15 -5.54 1.27
CA PRO A 103 -10.39 -5.59 2.70
C PRO A 103 -11.55 -4.73 3.19
N VAL A 104 -11.81 -3.60 2.55
CA VAL A 104 -12.97 -2.75 2.86
C VAL A 104 -14.27 -3.52 2.61
N VAL A 105 -14.32 -4.23 1.47
CA VAL A 105 -15.49 -5.05 1.13
C VAL A 105 -15.62 -6.27 2.05
N TYR A 106 -14.50 -6.85 2.50
CA TYR A 106 -14.53 -7.98 3.45
C TYR A 106 -15.14 -7.59 4.80
N GLU A 107 -14.93 -6.36 5.27
CA GLU A 107 -15.59 -5.83 6.47
C GLU A 107 -17.03 -5.30 6.19
N GLY A 108 -17.53 -5.48 4.96
CA GLY A 108 -18.86 -5.00 4.54
C GLY A 108 -18.91 -3.49 4.29
N GLY A 109 -17.79 -2.81 4.26
CA GLY A 109 -17.68 -1.40 3.90
C GLY A 109 -17.93 -1.15 2.40
N VAL A 110 -18.13 0.10 2.05
CA VAL A 110 -18.39 0.55 0.67
C VAL A 110 -17.19 1.38 0.21
N PRO A 111 -16.33 0.86 -0.70
CA PRO A 111 -15.24 1.64 -1.23
C PRO A 111 -15.75 2.76 -2.12
N VAL A 112 -15.20 3.95 -1.93
CA VAL A 112 -15.38 5.11 -2.79
C VAL A 112 -14.03 5.45 -3.38
N PHE A 113 -13.92 5.33 -4.69
CA PHE A 113 -12.66 5.49 -5.38
C PHE A 113 -12.32 6.97 -5.59
N ILE A 114 -11.08 7.31 -5.29
CA ILE A 114 -10.51 8.65 -5.46
C ILE A 114 -9.53 8.59 -6.62
N ASP A 115 -9.75 9.45 -7.60
CA ASP A 115 -8.96 9.55 -8.83
C ASP A 115 -7.48 9.86 -8.55
N THR A 116 -6.62 9.60 -9.52
CA THR A 116 -5.18 9.85 -9.48
C THR A 116 -4.82 11.24 -10.01
N GLU A 117 -3.72 11.78 -9.52
CA GLU A 117 -3.10 12.98 -10.10
C GLU A 117 -1.98 12.62 -11.09
N TYR A 118 -1.60 13.56 -11.96
CA TYR A 118 -0.76 13.29 -13.13
C TYR A 118 0.75 13.17 -12.81
N ASP A 119 1.23 13.67 -11.68
CA ASP A 119 2.67 13.71 -11.39
C ASP A 119 3.19 12.37 -10.88
N THR A 120 2.46 11.73 -9.97
CA THR A 120 2.87 10.49 -9.32
C THR A 120 1.96 9.29 -9.63
N TRP A 121 0.80 9.53 -10.25
CA TRP A 121 -0.25 8.53 -10.52
C TRP A 121 -0.85 7.91 -9.24
N ASN A 122 -0.67 8.58 -8.12
CA ASN A 122 -1.29 8.23 -6.86
C ASN A 122 -2.51 9.10 -6.56
N MET A 123 -3.19 8.85 -5.45
CA MET A 123 -4.41 9.54 -5.05
C MET A 123 -4.28 11.07 -5.15
N ASP A 124 -5.23 11.72 -5.82
CA ASP A 124 -5.28 13.17 -5.96
C ASP A 124 -5.83 13.83 -4.68
N PRO A 125 -5.04 14.69 -4.01
CA PRO A 125 -5.52 15.44 -2.85
C PRO A 125 -6.71 16.35 -3.15
N VAL A 126 -6.83 16.87 -4.37
CA VAL A 126 -7.95 17.73 -4.78
C VAL A 126 -9.23 16.90 -4.94
N ALA A 127 -9.12 15.71 -5.54
CA ALA A 127 -10.23 14.78 -5.66
C ALA A 127 -10.67 14.27 -4.28
N LEU A 128 -9.71 14.00 -3.38
CA LEU A 128 -9.99 13.60 -2.00
C LEU A 128 -10.74 14.68 -1.22
N GLU A 129 -10.35 15.96 -1.34
CA GLU A 129 -11.07 17.07 -0.70
C GLU A 129 -12.51 17.14 -1.16
N LYS A 130 -12.75 17.06 -2.49
CA LYS A 130 -14.12 17.03 -3.07
C LYS A 130 -14.91 15.83 -2.59
N ALA A 131 -14.28 14.67 -2.41
CA ALA A 131 -14.94 13.48 -1.89
C ALA A 131 -15.43 13.70 -0.45
N PHE A 132 -14.67 14.39 0.39
CA PHE A 132 -15.11 14.76 1.73
C PHE A 132 -16.25 15.78 1.73
N GLU A 133 -16.31 16.67 0.74
CA GLU A 133 -17.49 17.56 0.58
C GLU A 133 -18.78 16.76 0.28
N LEU A 134 -18.64 15.66 -0.49
CA LEU A 134 -19.78 14.80 -0.86
C LEU A 134 -20.12 13.77 0.24
N TYR A 135 -19.15 13.32 0.98
CA TYR A 135 -19.26 12.26 1.99
C TYR A 135 -18.54 12.66 3.29
N PRO A 136 -19.03 13.67 4.01
CA PRO A 136 -18.37 14.20 5.21
C PRO A 136 -18.35 13.22 6.38
N GLU A 137 -19.10 12.14 6.29
CA GLU A 137 -19.12 11.06 7.29
C GLU A 137 -17.91 10.12 7.22
N VAL A 138 -17.15 10.09 6.13
CA VAL A 138 -16.02 9.18 5.94
C VAL A 138 -14.92 9.45 6.96
N ARG A 139 -14.38 8.37 7.53
CA ARG A 139 -13.35 8.43 8.58
C ARG A 139 -12.09 7.63 8.27
N VAL A 140 -12.07 6.89 7.18
CA VAL A 140 -10.93 6.06 6.79
C VAL A 140 -10.60 6.28 5.32
N VAL A 141 -9.33 6.50 5.05
CA VAL A 141 -8.74 6.62 3.71
C VAL A 141 -7.67 5.55 3.56
N VAL A 142 -7.74 4.74 2.52
CA VAL A 142 -6.72 3.76 2.16
C VAL A 142 -5.99 4.28 0.92
N MET A 143 -4.74 4.68 1.09
CA MET A 143 -3.91 5.16 -0.01
C MET A 143 -2.78 4.18 -0.31
N ALA A 144 -2.43 4.04 -1.60
CA ALA A 144 -1.31 3.24 -2.05
C ALA A 144 -0.18 4.14 -2.58
N HIS A 145 1.04 3.59 -2.61
CA HIS A 145 2.20 4.15 -3.29
C HIS A 145 2.53 3.29 -4.50
N LEU A 146 1.86 3.59 -5.62
CA LEU A 146 1.90 2.78 -6.83
C LEU A 146 3.32 2.70 -7.40
N TYR A 147 3.77 1.48 -7.67
CA TYR A 147 5.08 1.17 -8.27
C TYR A 147 6.28 1.81 -7.57
N GLY A 148 6.18 2.03 -6.27
CA GLY A 148 7.26 2.57 -5.46
C GLY A 148 7.36 4.10 -5.48
N THR A 149 6.46 4.79 -6.16
CA THR A 149 6.43 6.26 -6.18
C THR A 149 5.57 6.77 -5.02
N PRO A 150 6.13 7.54 -4.07
CA PRO A 150 5.33 8.15 -3.02
C PRO A 150 4.33 9.15 -3.60
N GLY A 151 3.08 9.11 -3.14
CA GLY A 151 2.08 10.13 -3.48
C GLY A 151 2.37 11.50 -2.84
N LYS A 152 1.48 12.46 -3.03
CA LYS A 152 1.53 13.80 -2.41
C LYS A 152 1.14 13.71 -0.92
N ILE A 153 1.98 13.05 -0.12
CA ILE A 153 1.68 12.63 1.26
C ILE A 153 1.29 13.80 2.15
N ASP A 154 2.05 14.91 2.13
CA ASP A 154 1.75 16.08 2.98
C ASP A 154 0.37 16.65 2.69
N GLU A 155 0.00 16.73 1.42
CA GLU A 155 -1.29 17.26 0.99
C GLU A 155 -2.42 16.30 1.40
N LEU A 156 -2.25 14.99 1.19
CA LEU A 156 -3.21 13.97 1.61
C LEU A 156 -3.40 13.96 3.13
N GLN A 157 -2.29 14.00 3.90
CA GLN A 157 -2.35 14.10 5.35
C GLN A 157 -3.06 15.39 5.82
N ALA A 158 -2.79 16.52 5.15
CA ALA A 158 -3.46 17.79 5.47
C ALA A 158 -4.96 17.71 5.23
N VAL A 159 -5.40 17.10 4.13
CA VAL A 159 -6.82 16.84 3.84
C VAL A 159 -7.42 15.95 4.93
N CYS A 160 -6.85 14.78 5.16
CA CYS A 160 -7.37 13.82 6.16
C CYS A 160 -7.45 14.45 7.56
N LYS A 161 -6.44 15.21 7.95
CA LYS A 161 -6.41 15.92 9.25
C LYS A 161 -7.56 16.93 9.39
N ARG A 162 -7.86 17.71 8.33
CA ARG A 162 -8.99 18.67 8.37
C ARG A 162 -10.34 17.97 8.60
N HIS A 163 -10.49 16.78 8.04
CA HIS A 163 -11.73 16.01 8.12
C HIS A 163 -11.74 14.96 9.26
N GLY A 164 -10.67 14.87 10.04
CA GLY A 164 -10.54 13.91 11.15
C GLY A 164 -10.56 12.46 10.70
N ALA A 165 -10.03 12.19 9.50
CA ALA A 165 -9.96 10.86 8.93
C ALA A 165 -8.61 10.20 9.19
N MET A 166 -8.62 8.89 9.44
CA MET A 166 -7.42 8.05 9.54
C MET A 166 -6.91 7.66 8.17
N ILE A 167 -5.60 7.45 8.06
CA ILE A 167 -4.94 6.97 6.86
C ILE A 167 -4.41 5.57 7.10
N ILE A 168 -4.79 4.64 6.24
CA ILE A 168 -4.13 3.35 6.06
C ILE A 168 -3.23 3.48 4.83
N GLU A 169 -1.94 3.24 5.01
CA GLU A 169 -0.93 3.36 3.98
C GLU A 169 -0.57 1.98 3.42
N ASP A 170 -0.92 1.74 2.16
CA ASP A 170 -0.47 0.56 1.42
C ASP A 170 0.88 0.85 0.77
N ALA A 171 1.94 0.42 1.44
CA ALA A 171 3.32 0.61 1.02
C ALA A 171 3.93 -0.68 0.42
N ALA A 172 3.10 -1.61 -0.05
CA ALA A 172 3.53 -2.92 -0.54
C ALA A 172 4.57 -2.83 -1.67
N GLU A 173 4.49 -1.82 -2.51
CA GLU A 173 5.38 -1.62 -3.65
C GLU A 173 6.50 -0.59 -3.38
N SER A 174 6.56 -0.01 -2.18
CA SER A 174 7.42 1.15 -1.89
C SER A 174 8.45 0.93 -0.78
N LEU A 175 8.77 -0.33 -0.45
CA LEU A 175 9.85 -0.62 0.49
C LEU A 175 11.18 -0.09 -0.06
N GLY A 176 11.86 0.75 0.72
CA GLY A 176 13.07 1.47 0.30
C GLY A 176 12.83 2.83 -0.33
N ALA A 177 11.59 3.17 -0.69
CA ALA A 177 11.23 4.50 -1.13
C ALA A 177 11.07 5.44 0.06
N SER A 178 11.42 6.71 -0.13
CA SER A 178 11.27 7.72 0.91
C SER A 178 10.61 8.98 0.37
N TYR A 179 9.82 9.62 1.23
CA TYR A 179 9.24 10.93 0.99
C TYR A 179 9.87 11.92 1.96
N LYS A 180 10.57 12.93 1.45
CA LYS A 180 11.28 13.95 2.26
C LYS A 180 12.22 13.35 3.33
N GLY A 181 12.87 12.24 3.00
CA GLY A 181 13.82 11.57 3.88
C GLY A 181 13.21 10.60 4.91
N GLN A 182 11.90 10.42 4.91
CA GLN A 182 11.21 9.44 5.74
C GLN A 182 10.73 8.27 4.88
N GLN A 183 10.95 7.04 5.32
CA GLN A 183 10.54 5.83 4.63
C GLN A 183 9.00 5.76 4.50
N THR A 184 8.50 5.39 3.31
CA THR A 184 7.08 5.08 3.11
C THR A 184 6.63 3.91 4.00
N GLY A 185 5.34 3.85 4.34
CA GLY A 185 4.80 2.92 5.33
C GLY A 185 4.82 3.48 6.77
N THR A 186 5.17 4.76 6.95
CA THR A 186 5.23 5.42 8.26
C THR A 186 4.43 6.72 8.33
N PHE A 187 3.64 7.01 7.32
CA PHE A 187 2.81 8.22 7.22
C PHE A 187 1.34 7.96 7.57
N GLY A 188 0.93 6.71 7.71
CA GLY A 188 -0.39 6.31 8.17
C GLY A 188 -0.65 6.69 9.63
N THR A 189 -1.88 6.46 10.08
CA THR A 189 -2.34 6.82 11.44
C THR A 189 -2.16 5.67 12.40
#